data_251347861733ba1c373a770319ef7953
#
_entry.id   251347861733ba1c373a770319ef7953
#
_cell.length_a   1.000
_cell.length_b   1.000
_cell.length_c   1.000
_cell.angle_alpha   90.00
_cell.angle_beta   90.00
_cell.angle_gamma   90.00
#
_symmetry.space_group_name_H-M   'P 1'
#
loop_
_entity.id
_entity.type
_entity.pdbx_description
1 polymer ?
#
loop_
_entity_poly.entity_id
_entity_poly.type
_entity_poly.pdbx_seq_one_letter_code
_entity_poly.pdbx_strand_id
1 'polypeptide(L)'
;MSNTNDYYSKPSERRESRSPRRTLYRPLTFFLIIVAIIFTMSVFFKVEKIDVSGNSKYSKEQIISASGIHTGDNLFFINRIGAGSRVVVKLPYIDSVKITRSLPNRVTITVEESKAVACISSGDELWSVSSTGKFLSKLSDKDAELLPRIKGLS
;
A
#
# COMPACT_ATOMS: atom_id res chain seq x y z
N MET A 1 -52.73 -79.85 15.18
CA MET A 1 -51.33 -79.50 15.43
C MET A 1 -50.96 -78.57 14.33
N SER A 2 -51.02 -77.28 14.64
CA SER A 2 -50.80 -76.14 13.70
C SER A 2 -49.42 -75.64 13.91
N ASN A 3 -48.62 -75.60 12.87
CA ASN A 3 -47.25 -75.02 12.90
C ASN A 3 -47.21 -73.76 12.05
N THR A 4 -47.32 -72.62 12.71
CA THR A 4 -47.35 -71.36 12.12
C THR A 4 -45.90 -70.84 12.12
N ASN A 5 -45.23 -70.89 10.97
CA ASN A 5 -43.92 -70.22 10.76
C ASN A 5 -44.16 -68.79 10.35
N ASP A 6 -44.03 -67.87 11.31
CA ASP A 6 -43.93 -66.43 11.08
C ASP A 6 -42.58 -66.07 10.45
N TYR A 7 -42.57 -65.81 9.15
CA TYR A 7 -41.51 -65.25 8.44
C TYR A 7 -41.47 -63.72 8.73
N TYR A 8 -40.68 -63.33 9.71
CA TYR A 8 -40.26 -61.92 9.88
C TYR A 8 -39.35 -61.53 8.71
N SER A 9 -39.89 -60.87 7.69
CA SER A 9 -39.13 -60.19 6.66
C SER A 9 -38.56 -58.93 7.26
N LYS A 10 -37.23 -58.92 7.52
CA LYS A 10 -36.49 -57.73 7.84
C LYS A 10 -36.60 -56.68 6.70
N PRO A 11 -36.96 -55.41 7.01
CA PRO A 11 -36.87 -54.35 6.00
C PRO A 11 -35.43 -54.21 5.56
N SER A 12 -35.18 -54.35 4.26
CA SER A 12 -33.90 -54.04 3.67
C SER A 12 -33.63 -52.54 3.83
N GLU A 13 -32.73 -52.20 4.73
CA GLU A 13 -32.17 -50.86 4.80
C GLU A 13 -31.56 -50.54 3.43
N ARG A 14 -32.30 -49.76 2.64
CA ARG A 14 -31.80 -49.12 1.43
C ARG A 14 -30.72 -48.14 1.88
N ARG A 15 -29.48 -48.59 1.91
CA ARG A 15 -28.31 -47.71 1.98
C ARG A 15 -28.35 -46.81 0.75
N GLU A 16 -28.93 -45.62 0.92
CA GLU A 16 -28.74 -44.55 -0.04
C GLU A 16 -27.23 -44.32 -0.19
N SER A 17 -26.69 -44.84 -1.27
CA SER A 17 -25.32 -44.54 -1.67
C SER A 17 -25.26 -43.05 -2.01
N ARG A 18 -25.01 -42.21 -1.01
CA ARG A 18 -24.64 -40.80 -1.22
C ARG A 18 -23.42 -40.81 -2.08
N SER A 19 -23.60 -40.51 -3.37
CA SER A 19 -22.51 -40.53 -4.34
C SER A 19 -21.41 -39.53 -3.86
N PRO A 20 -20.18 -40.01 -3.60
CA PRO A 20 -19.11 -39.19 -3.07
C PRO A 20 -18.70 -38.03 -4.02
N ARG A 21 -19.15 -38.10 -5.26
CA ARG A 21 -18.91 -37.07 -6.30
C ARG A 21 -19.53 -35.72 -5.95
N ARG A 22 -20.72 -35.64 -5.35
CA ARG A 22 -21.35 -34.36 -4.95
C ARG A 22 -20.61 -33.63 -3.85
N THR A 23 -19.88 -34.32 -2.99
CA THR A 23 -19.13 -33.70 -1.88
C THR A 23 -17.81 -33.06 -2.35
N LEU A 24 -17.20 -33.59 -3.43
CA LEU A 24 -15.96 -33.06 -3.98
C LEU A 24 -16.17 -31.80 -4.82
N TYR A 25 -17.32 -31.64 -5.47
CA TYR A 25 -17.58 -30.48 -6.31
C TYR A 25 -17.79 -29.20 -5.51
N ARG A 26 -18.32 -29.26 -4.30
CA ARG A 26 -18.56 -28.10 -3.45
C ARG A 26 -17.27 -27.33 -3.13
N PRO A 27 -16.20 -27.93 -2.59
CA PRO A 27 -14.96 -27.23 -2.33
C PRO A 27 -14.27 -26.76 -3.63
N LEU A 28 -14.36 -27.55 -4.71
CA LEU A 28 -13.81 -27.19 -6.00
C LEU A 28 -14.50 -25.93 -6.59
N THR A 29 -15.84 -25.88 -6.53
CA THR A 29 -16.62 -24.72 -6.98
C THR A 29 -16.27 -23.47 -6.15
N PHE A 30 -16.17 -23.63 -4.83
CA PHE A 30 -15.77 -22.54 -3.93
C PHE A 30 -14.36 -22.00 -4.27
N PHE A 31 -13.42 -22.90 -4.50
CA PHE A 31 -12.07 -22.54 -4.92
C PHE A 31 -12.07 -21.79 -6.26
N LEU A 32 -12.84 -22.25 -7.23
CA LEU A 32 -12.96 -21.63 -8.55
C LEU A 32 -13.56 -20.22 -8.46
N ILE A 33 -14.56 -20.01 -7.59
CA ILE A 33 -15.14 -18.69 -7.33
C ILE A 33 -14.08 -17.75 -6.73
N ILE A 34 -13.30 -18.22 -5.75
CA ILE A 34 -12.21 -17.40 -5.16
C ILE A 34 -11.19 -16.99 -6.21
N VAL A 35 -10.76 -17.93 -7.05
CA VAL A 35 -9.83 -17.66 -8.15
C VAL A 35 -10.41 -16.63 -9.11
N ALA A 36 -11.69 -16.75 -9.47
CA ALA A 36 -12.37 -15.79 -10.35
C ALA A 36 -12.45 -14.39 -9.72
N ILE A 37 -12.71 -14.30 -8.41
CA ILE A 37 -12.73 -13.01 -7.69
C ILE A 37 -11.34 -12.39 -7.69
N ILE A 38 -10.28 -13.14 -7.36
CA ILE A 38 -8.90 -12.66 -7.35
C ILE A 38 -8.50 -12.18 -8.75
N PHE A 39 -8.84 -12.95 -9.78
CA PHE A 39 -8.58 -12.60 -11.16
C PHE A 39 -9.27 -11.29 -11.56
N THR A 40 -10.55 -11.14 -11.23
CA THR A 40 -11.33 -9.92 -11.47
C THR A 40 -10.69 -8.72 -10.76
N MET A 41 -10.34 -8.87 -9.48
CA MET A 41 -9.64 -7.81 -8.73
C MET A 41 -8.28 -7.45 -9.35
N SER A 42 -7.56 -8.42 -9.87
CA SER A 42 -6.25 -8.20 -10.50
C SER A 42 -6.36 -7.39 -11.79
N VAL A 43 -7.42 -7.58 -12.56
CA VAL A 43 -7.60 -6.92 -13.87
C VAL A 43 -8.24 -5.53 -13.73
N PHE A 44 -9.28 -5.41 -12.89
CA PHE A 44 -10.09 -4.19 -12.82
C PHE A 44 -9.48 -3.08 -11.95
N PHE A 45 -8.65 -3.42 -10.96
CA PHE A 45 -8.11 -2.45 -10.01
C PHE A 45 -6.64 -2.11 -10.29
N LYS A 46 -6.34 -1.78 -11.54
CA LYS A 46 -5.03 -1.25 -11.93
C LYS A 46 -4.98 0.26 -11.77
N VAL A 47 -3.84 0.77 -11.33
CA VAL A 47 -3.58 2.21 -11.26
C VAL A 47 -3.52 2.77 -12.67
N GLU A 48 -4.43 3.65 -13.01
CA GLU A 48 -4.43 4.40 -14.27
C GLU A 48 -3.99 5.85 -14.04
N LYS A 49 -4.34 6.42 -12.88
CA LYS A 49 -4.04 7.81 -12.56
C LYS A 49 -3.34 7.92 -11.20
N ILE A 50 -2.28 8.72 -11.18
CA ILE A 50 -1.58 9.08 -9.95
C ILE A 50 -1.64 10.60 -9.83
N ASP A 51 -2.38 11.08 -8.84
CA ASP A 51 -2.48 12.49 -8.53
C ASP A 51 -1.54 12.84 -7.38
N VAL A 52 -0.84 13.98 -7.50
CA VAL A 52 0.03 14.50 -6.45
C VAL A 52 -0.47 15.88 -6.05
N SER A 53 -0.52 16.13 -4.74
CA SER A 53 -0.95 17.40 -4.16
C SER A 53 -0.05 17.82 -2.99
N GLY A 54 0.02 19.12 -2.74
CA GLY A 54 0.83 19.70 -1.65
C GLY A 54 2.31 19.92 -2.04
N ASN A 55 2.68 19.59 -3.27
CA ASN A 55 4.04 19.81 -3.77
C ASN A 55 4.21 21.24 -4.31
N SER A 56 5.34 21.83 -4.00
CA SER A 56 5.77 23.15 -4.49
C SER A 56 7.19 23.07 -5.03
N LYS A 57 8.12 22.49 -4.26
CA LYS A 57 9.53 22.39 -4.59
C LYS A 57 9.86 21.25 -5.55
N TYR A 58 9.17 20.12 -5.40
CA TYR A 58 9.37 18.94 -6.24
C TYR A 58 8.28 18.82 -7.29
N SER A 59 8.63 18.34 -8.48
CA SER A 59 7.64 18.05 -9.51
C SER A 59 6.82 16.78 -9.15
N LYS A 60 5.66 16.67 -9.76
CA LYS A 60 4.81 15.48 -9.57
C LYS A 60 5.54 14.20 -9.98
N GLU A 61 6.29 14.26 -11.07
CA GLU A 61 7.04 13.15 -11.64
C GLU A 61 8.14 12.68 -10.69
N GLN A 62 8.83 13.62 -10.02
CA GLN A 62 9.85 13.31 -9.03
C GLN A 62 9.26 12.58 -7.83
N ILE A 63 8.10 13.01 -7.33
CA ILE A 63 7.41 12.38 -6.20
C ILE A 63 6.90 11.00 -6.59
N ILE A 64 6.28 10.86 -7.77
CA ILE A 64 5.82 9.57 -8.28
C ILE A 64 7.00 8.59 -8.41
N SER A 65 8.08 9.01 -9.05
CA SER A 65 9.29 8.20 -9.20
C SER A 65 9.90 7.81 -7.85
N ALA A 66 9.96 8.74 -6.90
CA ALA A 66 10.47 8.46 -5.56
C ALA A 66 9.60 7.44 -4.81
N SER A 67 8.28 7.49 -4.98
CA SER A 67 7.33 6.56 -4.36
C SER A 67 7.49 5.13 -4.85
N GLY A 68 7.94 4.95 -6.10
CA GLY A 68 8.02 3.66 -6.78
C GLY A 68 6.65 3.06 -7.09
N ILE A 69 5.61 3.88 -7.21
CA ILE A 69 4.28 3.49 -7.68
C ILE A 69 4.20 3.77 -9.17
N HIS A 70 3.76 2.79 -9.95
CA HIS A 70 3.67 2.91 -11.40
C HIS A 70 2.24 2.72 -11.89
N THR A 71 1.94 3.32 -13.03
CA THR A 71 0.72 3.01 -13.77
C THR A 71 0.74 1.53 -14.18
N GLY A 72 -0.37 0.84 -13.96
CA GLY A 72 -0.49 -0.60 -14.17
C GLY A 72 -0.32 -1.44 -12.90
N ASP A 73 0.22 -0.88 -11.81
CA ASP A 73 0.28 -1.56 -10.52
C ASP A 73 -1.13 -1.90 -10.04
N ASN A 74 -1.27 -3.00 -9.29
CA ASN A 74 -2.55 -3.31 -8.69
C ASN A 74 -2.78 -2.47 -7.45
N LEU A 75 -3.91 -1.75 -7.42
CA LEU A 75 -4.25 -0.80 -6.37
C LEU A 75 -4.25 -1.42 -4.97
N PHE A 76 -4.65 -2.69 -4.84
CA PHE A 76 -4.72 -3.38 -3.54
C PHE A 76 -3.37 -3.84 -3.02
N PHE A 77 -2.43 -4.14 -3.91
CA PHE A 77 -1.10 -4.64 -3.54
C PHE A 77 -0.06 -3.55 -3.33
N ILE A 78 -0.40 -2.27 -3.56
CA ILE A 78 0.53 -1.17 -3.29
C ILE A 78 0.83 -1.10 -1.79
N ASN A 79 2.10 -1.19 -1.44
CA ASN A 79 2.56 -0.90 -0.08
C ASN A 79 2.65 0.62 0.13
N ARG A 80 1.55 1.21 0.63
CA ARG A 80 1.45 2.66 0.84
C ARG A 80 2.46 3.20 1.83
N ILE A 81 2.69 2.47 2.93
CA ILE A 81 3.64 2.86 3.98
C ILE A 81 5.06 2.87 3.42
N GLY A 82 5.48 1.79 2.77
CA GLY A 82 6.80 1.71 2.16
C GLY A 82 7.01 2.72 1.03
N ALA A 83 5.98 3.02 0.24
CA ALA A 83 6.04 4.05 -0.79
C ALA A 83 6.20 5.46 -0.18
N GLY A 84 5.43 5.77 0.87
CA GLY A 84 5.56 7.04 1.60
C GLY A 84 6.95 7.20 2.21
N SER A 85 7.47 6.19 2.88
CA SER A 85 8.82 6.21 3.45
C SER A 85 9.90 6.44 2.40
N ARG A 86 9.77 5.82 1.22
CA ARG A 86 10.73 6.05 0.11
C ARG A 86 10.75 7.51 -0.35
N VAL A 87 9.57 8.15 -0.43
CA VAL A 87 9.47 9.57 -0.81
C VAL A 87 10.17 10.43 0.23
N VAL A 88 9.90 10.26 1.52
CA VAL A 88 10.51 11.04 2.61
C VAL A 88 12.03 10.86 2.68
N VAL A 89 12.54 9.66 2.39
CA VAL A 89 13.98 9.37 2.40
C VAL A 89 14.68 9.96 1.18
N LYS A 90 14.06 9.88 -0.01
CA LYS A 90 14.67 10.34 -1.26
C LYS A 90 14.55 11.83 -1.48
N LEU A 91 13.52 12.47 -0.91
CA LEU A 91 13.22 13.88 -1.12
C LEU A 91 13.28 14.63 0.22
N PRO A 92 14.44 15.23 0.58
CA PRO A 92 14.68 15.82 1.90
C PRO A 92 13.67 16.89 2.32
N TYR A 93 13.15 17.66 1.37
CA TYR A 93 12.15 18.69 1.66
C TYR A 93 10.72 18.15 1.84
N ILE A 94 10.50 16.86 1.78
CA ILE A 94 9.21 16.24 2.12
C ILE A 94 9.25 15.78 3.57
N ASP A 95 8.35 16.33 4.38
CA ASP A 95 8.23 15.99 5.81
C ASP A 95 7.30 14.82 6.03
N SER A 96 6.12 14.87 5.45
CA SER A 96 5.15 13.80 5.54
C SER A 96 4.52 13.45 4.18
N VAL A 97 4.09 12.19 4.05
CA VAL A 97 3.43 11.68 2.84
C VAL A 97 2.23 10.83 3.23
N LYS A 98 1.08 11.20 2.69
CA LYS A 98 -0.15 10.43 2.80
C LYS A 98 -0.54 9.86 1.45
N ILE A 99 -0.58 8.54 1.34
CA ILE A 99 -0.99 7.85 0.11
C ILE A 99 -2.37 7.25 0.29
N THR A 100 -3.32 7.71 -0.52
CA THR A 100 -4.72 7.29 -0.50
C THR A 100 -5.08 6.59 -1.80
N ARG A 101 -5.84 5.52 -1.70
CA ARG A 101 -6.41 4.81 -2.86
C ARG A 101 -7.81 5.34 -3.12
N SER A 102 -8.07 5.74 -4.34
CA SER A 102 -9.39 6.15 -4.82
C SER A 102 -9.85 5.17 -5.88
N LEU A 103 -10.81 4.32 -5.50
CA LEU A 103 -11.36 3.30 -6.41
C LEU A 103 -12.06 3.95 -7.60
N PRO A 104 -12.03 3.31 -8.78
CA PRO A 104 -11.48 1.96 -9.03
C PRO A 104 -9.99 1.95 -9.39
N ASN A 105 -9.37 3.06 -9.85
CA ASN A 105 -8.10 3.05 -10.60
C ASN A 105 -7.16 4.22 -10.30
N ARG A 106 -7.35 4.91 -9.17
CA ARG A 106 -6.59 6.13 -8.85
C ARG A 106 -5.82 6.00 -7.53
N VAL A 107 -4.62 6.58 -7.50
CA VAL A 107 -3.83 6.81 -6.28
C VAL A 107 -3.63 8.30 -6.10
N THR A 108 -3.83 8.81 -4.90
CA THR A 108 -3.55 10.19 -4.53
C THR A 108 -2.40 10.21 -3.53
N ILE A 109 -1.34 10.93 -3.86
CA ILE A 109 -0.17 11.16 -3.01
C ILE A 109 -0.25 12.61 -2.53
N THR A 110 -0.55 12.81 -1.25
CA THR A 110 -0.53 14.12 -0.62
C THR A 110 0.77 14.26 0.15
N VAL A 111 1.53 15.31 -0.14
CA VAL A 111 2.81 15.59 0.52
C VAL A 111 2.72 16.88 1.32
N GLU A 112 3.45 16.92 2.42
CA GLU A 112 3.70 18.12 3.19
C GLU A 112 5.18 18.46 3.07
N GLU A 113 5.47 19.65 2.57
CA GLU A 113 6.85 20.10 2.37
C GLU A 113 7.38 20.85 3.60
N SER A 114 8.57 20.51 4.00
CA SER A 114 9.31 21.21 5.05
C SER A 114 9.87 22.52 4.52
N LYS A 115 9.78 23.56 5.35
CA LYS A 115 10.45 24.83 5.12
C LYS A 115 11.74 24.87 5.93
N ALA A 116 12.80 25.42 5.34
CA ALA A 116 14.01 25.74 6.05
C ALA A 116 13.70 26.87 7.04
N VAL A 117 13.97 26.66 8.33
CA VAL A 117 13.74 27.65 9.39
C VAL A 117 15.02 28.14 10.02
N ALA A 118 16.13 27.42 9.86
CA ALA A 118 17.42 27.76 10.41
C ALA A 118 18.56 27.13 9.60
N CYS A 119 19.77 27.60 9.81
CA CYS A 119 20.99 26.97 9.33
C CYS A 119 21.89 26.53 10.49
N ILE A 120 22.52 25.39 10.33
CA ILE A 120 23.49 24.81 11.28
C ILE A 120 24.83 24.68 10.56
N SER A 121 25.90 25.07 11.25
CA SER A 121 27.27 24.80 10.82
C SER A 121 27.69 23.41 11.32
N SER A 122 28.14 22.59 10.39
CA SER A 122 28.72 21.26 10.69
C SER A 122 30.10 21.19 10.01
N GLY A 123 31.16 21.48 10.76
CA GLY A 123 32.48 21.73 10.21
C GLY A 123 32.48 22.97 9.32
N ASP A 124 32.99 22.84 8.11
CA ASP A 124 33.04 23.93 7.12
C ASP A 124 31.77 24.01 6.23
N GLU A 125 30.75 23.22 6.53
CA GLU A 125 29.53 23.15 5.73
C GLU A 125 28.34 23.75 6.48
N LEU A 126 27.52 24.51 5.73
CA LEU A 126 26.29 25.08 6.22
C LEU A 126 25.10 24.26 5.69
N TRP A 127 24.25 23.79 6.61
CA TRP A 127 23.09 23.00 6.29
C TRP A 127 21.80 23.71 6.72
N SER A 128 20.79 23.68 5.85
CA SER A 128 19.46 24.14 6.23
C SER A 128 18.73 23.05 7.01
N VAL A 129 17.99 23.50 8.01
CA VAL A 129 17.25 22.61 8.93
C VAL A 129 15.79 23.04 8.97
N SER A 130 14.89 22.04 8.97
CA SER A 130 13.45 22.26 9.15
C SER A 130 13.08 22.48 10.61
N SER A 131 11.84 22.90 10.86
CA SER A 131 11.27 23.01 12.20
C SER A 131 11.24 21.68 12.99
N THR A 132 11.29 20.55 12.29
CA THR A 132 11.37 19.20 12.87
C THR A 132 12.80 18.72 13.11
N GLY A 133 13.81 19.55 12.85
CA GLY A 133 15.22 19.20 13.04
C GLY A 133 15.83 18.36 11.90
N LYS A 134 15.12 18.23 10.78
CA LYS A 134 15.59 17.47 9.62
C LYS A 134 16.54 18.33 8.76
N PHE A 135 17.67 17.75 8.38
CA PHE A 135 18.59 18.37 7.43
C PHE A 135 17.99 18.31 6.03
N LEU A 136 17.91 19.47 5.36
CA LEU A 136 17.23 19.60 4.07
C LEU A 136 18.22 19.65 2.91
N SER A 137 19.10 20.67 2.91
CA SER A 137 20.11 20.86 1.87
C SER A 137 21.32 21.60 2.40
N LYS A 138 22.45 21.40 1.74
CA LYS A 138 23.63 22.23 1.90
C LYS A 138 23.34 23.64 1.37
N LEU A 139 23.69 24.66 2.13
CA LEU A 139 23.50 26.05 1.78
C LEU A 139 24.79 26.66 1.26
N SER A 140 24.65 27.59 0.35
CA SER A 140 25.73 28.53 0.05
C SER A 140 25.78 29.63 1.10
N ASP A 141 26.93 30.33 1.24
CA ASP A 141 27.08 31.44 2.19
C ASP A 141 26.03 32.53 2.02
N LYS A 142 25.61 32.78 0.78
CA LYS A 142 24.58 33.77 0.46
C LYS A 142 23.19 33.38 0.94
N ASP A 143 22.85 32.11 0.82
CA ASP A 143 21.54 31.61 1.24
C ASP A 143 21.45 31.44 2.77
N ALA A 144 22.60 31.24 3.41
CA ALA A 144 22.70 31.12 4.86
C ALA A 144 22.48 32.46 5.60
N GLU A 145 22.71 33.60 4.95
CA GLU A 145 22.43 34.92 5.52
C GLU A 145 20.94 35.21 5.71
N LEU A 146 20.09 34.51 4.94
CA LEU A 146 18.65 34.68 5.01
C LEU A 146 17.99 33.87 6.14
N LEU A 147 18.75 33.00 6.81
CA LEU A 147 18.23 32.11 7.85
C LEU A 147 18.95 32.36 9.19
N PRO A 148 18.23 32.28 10.32
CA PRO A 148 18.86 32.35 11.64
C PRO A 148 19.87 31.21 11.80
N ARG A 149 21.07 31.55 12.22
CA ARG A 149 22.18 30.62 12.43
C ARG A 149 22.12 30.02 13.83
N ILE A 150 21.93 28.71 13.93
CA ILE A 150 22.02 27.97 15.17
C ILE A 150 23.50 27.57 15.34
N LYS A 151 24.19 28.13 16.32
CA LYS A 151 25.51 27.63 16.71
C LYS A 151 25.35 26.32 17.41
N GLY A 152 26.03 25.27 16.92
CA GLY A 152 25.99 23.94 17.52
C GLY A 152 26.36 23.99 18.99
N LEU A 153 25.67 23.19 19.77
CA LEU A 153 26.08 22.90 21.14
C LEU A 153 27.42 22.17 21.07
N SER A 154 28.45 22.85 21.52
CA SER A 154 29.79 22.28 21.75
C SER A 154 29.77 21.39 23.00
#